data_e815bd69a7115c3c18c40329f28ea2a7
#
_entry.id   e815bd69a7115c3c18c40329f28ea2a7
#
_cell.length_a   1.000
_cell.length_b   1.000
_cell.length_c   1.000
_cell.angle_alpha   90.00
_cell.angle_beta   90.00
_cell.angle_gamma   90.00
#
_symmetry.space_group_name_H-M   'P 1'
#
loop_
_entity.id
_entity.type
_entity.pdbx_description
1 polymer ?
#
loop_
_entity_poly.entity_id
_entity_poly.type
_entity_poly.pdbx_seq_one_letter_code
_entity_poly.pdbx_strand_id
1 'polypeptide(L)'
;SFCVISSTDVRGQDKKEEPKSPEPFKSEYLNYTPDFVKKVTEVYRWNYTEKEMERSSEIKFYTLNEVEEVNRANALVKVAMESEASGDFRKAMTMYQDIINRFSIANDHNEVLYRVSSFGVFVPVAQYCQRRLLNFPKEHLDFFRTLRDPEAKELFDEAVKKYSLELFSEIVDKYLATTYGGKSLMFLGDAALDRGNYLQALEYFKIILEFIPDKNLLTPELHLKVQLCEKALGQTVST
;
A
#
# COMPACT_ATOMS: atom_id res chain seq x y z
N SER A 1 -0.94 66.42 -42.39
CA SER A 1 -1.80 65.32 -42.77
C SER A 1 -1.59 64.14 -41.82
N PHE A 2 -2.48 64.01 -40.90
CA PHE A 2 -2.49 62.88 -39.95
C PHE A 2 -3.16 61.66 -40.60
N CYS A 3 -2.47 60.57 -40.68
CA CYS A 3 -3.03 59.28 -41.08
C CYS A 3 -3.33 58.49 -39.79
N VAL A 4 -4.60 58.31 -39.51
CA VAL A 4 -5.09 57.47 -38.40
C VAL A 4 -5.16 56.05 -38.93
N ILE A 5 -4.32 55.18 -38.42
CA ILE A 5 -4.40 53.74 -38.67
C ILE A 5 -5.26 53.15 -37.55
N SER A 6 -6.46 52.66 -37.93
CA SER A 6 -7.34 51.95 -37.03
C SER A 6 -6.78 50.58 -36.73
N SER A 7 -6.55 50.26 -35.48
CA SER A 7 -6.18 48.96 -34.98
C SER A 7 -7.42 48.05 -35.01
N THR A 8 -7.45 47.09 -35.87
CA THR A 8 -8.38 45.95 -35.85
C THR A 8 -8.00 44.98 -34.73
N ASP A 9 -8.89 44.88 -33.81
CA ASP A 9 -8.89 44.01 -32.64
C ASP A 9 -8.95 42.53 -33.10
N VAL A 10 -7.81 41.80 -33.08
CA VAL A 10 -7.77 40.35 -33.25
C VAL A 10 -7.73 39.71 -31.86
N ARG A 11 -8.91 39.60 -31.24
CA ARG A 11 -9.11 38.76 -30.08
C ARG A 11 -9.41 37.35 -30.54
N GLY A 12 -8.38 36.62 -30.93
CA GLY A 12 -8.37 35.14 -30.90
C GLY A 12 -8.05 34.72 -29.48
N GLN A 13 -9.06 34.54 -28.65
CA GLN A 13 -8.88 33.81 -27.39
C GLN A 13 -8.76 32.33 -27.69
N ASP A 14 -7.54 31.88 -27.86
CA ASP A 14 -7.21 30.47 -27.62
C ASP A 14 -7.51 30.20 -26.15
N LYS A 15 -8.72 29.71 -25.87
CA LYS A 15 -9.00 29.05 -24.62
C LYS A 15 -8.09 27.82 -24.55
N LYS A 16 -6.95 27.96 -23.87
CA LYS A 16 -6.22 26.83 -23.36
C LYS A 16 -7.22 26.08 -22.47
N GLU A 17 -7.71 24.94 -22.97
CA GLU A 17 -8.41 23.99 -22.13
C GLU A 17 -7.48 23.67 -20.98
N GLU A 18 -7.87 24.09 -19.78
CA GLU A 18 -7.21 23.62 -18.57
C GLU A 18 -7.24 22.09 -18.61
N PRO A 19 -6.12 21.41 -18.32
CA PRO A 19 -6.11 19.95 -18.29
C PRO A 19 -7.23 19.54 -17.33
N LYS A 20 -8.25 18.85 -17.85
CA LYS A 20 -9.34 18.29 -17.05
C LYS A 20 -8.70 17.57 -15.90
N SER A 21 -8.98 18.00 -14.67
CA SER A 21 -8.59 17.27 -13.48
C SER A 21 -9.01 15.81 -13.70
N PRO A 22 -8.14 14.84 -13.43
CA PRO A 22 -8.50 13.42 -13.59
C PRO A 22 -9.82 13.21 -12.85
N GLU A 23 -10.79 12.59 -13.52
CA GLU A 23 -12.09 12.31 -12.94
C GLU A 23 -11.91 11.75 -11.53
N PRO A 24 -12.67 12.23 -10.55
CA PRO A 24 -12.55 11.72 -9.19
C PRO A 24 -12.72 10.20 -9.26
N PHE A 25 -11.77 9.51 -8.68
CA PHE A 25 -11.71 8.05 -8.63
C PHE A 25 -13.06 7.55 -8.11
N LYS A 26 -13.88 6.94 -8.98
CA LYS A 26 -15.17 6.41 -8.57
C LYS A 26 -14.92 5.32 -7.56
N SER A 27 -15.36 5.53 -6.32
CA SER A 27 -15.23 4.58 -5.19
C SER A 27 -15.80 3.18 -5.50
N GLU A 28 -16.60 3.06 -6.56
CA GLU A 28 -17.14 1.82 -7.08
C GLU A 28 -16.08 0.83 -7.58
N TYR A 29 -14.89 1.32 -8.00
CA TYR A 29 -13.78 0.46 -8.46
C TYR A 29 -12.88 -0.04 -7.33
N LEU A 30 -13.00 0.57 -6.18
CA LEU A 30 -12.38 0.13 -4.96
C LEU A 30 -13.54 -0.08 -4.01
N ASN A 31 -13.75 -1.22 -3.45
CA ASN A 31 -14.63 -1.40 -2.28
C ASN A 31 -14.06 -0.65 -1.06
N TYR A 32 -13.40 0.47 -1.31
CA TYR A 32 -12.84 1.35 -0.31
C TYR A 32 -13.94 2.31 0.14
N THR A 33 -14.58 1.95 1.24
CA THR A 33 -15.42 2.89 1.96
C THR A 33 -14.57 4.09 2.40
N PRO A 34 -15.17 5.29 2.57
CA PRO A 34 -14.48 6.41 3.18
C PRO A 34 -13.78 6.06 4.51
N ASP A 35 -14.38 5.13 5.26
CA ASP A 35 -13.79 4.59 6.49
C ASP A 35 -12.52 3.77 6.24
N PHE A 36 -12.42 3.05 5.14
CA PHE A 36 -11.19 2.36 4.77
C PHE A 36 -10.05 3.35 4.47
N VAL A 37 -10.31 4.38 3.67
CA VAL A 37 -9.33 5.43 3.37
C VAL A 37 -8.90 6.13 4.66
N LYS A 38 -9.84 6.41 5.58
CA LYS A 38 -9.56 6.98 6.90
C LYS A 38 -8.68 6.05 7.74
N LYS A 39 -9.02 4.77 7.82
CA LYS A 39 -8.21 3.77 8.54
C LYS A 39 -6.81 3.62 7.96
N VAL A 40 -6.69 3.55 6.62
CA VAL A 40 -5.39 3.51 5.95
C VAL A 40 -4.57 4.76 6.29
N THR A 41 -5.19 5.95 6.24
CA THR A 41 -4.51 7.22 6.57
C THR A 41 -4.10 7.24 8.04
N GLU A 42 -4.90 6.69 8.94
CA GLU A 42 -4.57 6.59 10.36
C GLU A 42 -3.40 5.63 10.59
N VAL A 43 -3.40 4.44 10.00
CA VAL A 43 -2.29 3.47 10.11
C VAL A 43 -0.97 4.07 9.59
N TYR A 44 -0.99 4.81 8.49
CA TYR A 44 0.23 5.46 7.97
C TYR A 44 0.64 6.72 8.72
N ARG A 45 -0.31 7.45 9.33
CA ARG A 45 -0.02 8.61 10.16
C ARG A 45 0.80 8.25 11.41
N TRP A 46 0.69 7.01 11.88
CA TRP A 46 1.38 6.51 13.06
C TRP A 46 2.84 6.11 12.81
N ASN A 47 3.24 5.89 11.56
CA ASN A 47 4.63 5.54 11.21
C ASN A 47 5.57 6.75 11.20
N TYR A 48 5.04 7.96 11.40
CA TYR A 48 5.86 9.17 11.45
C TYR A 48 5.69 9.86 12.80
N THR A 49 6.77 9.93 13.57
CA THR A 49 6.81 10.79 14.76
C THR A 49 6.71 12.26 14.33
N GLU A 50 6.23 13.16 15.22
CA GLU A 50 6.17 14.61 14.92
C GLU A 50 7.52 15.15 14.38
N LYS A 51 8.65 14.64 14.89
CA LYS A 51 10.00 15.00 14.40
C LYS A 51 10.30 14.48 12.98
N GLU A 52 9.71 13.36 12.58
CA GLU A 52 9.85 12.83 11.22
C GLU A 52 8.92 13.56 10.25
N MET A 53 7.75 14.02 10.70
CA MET A 53 6.90 14.94 9.94
C MET A 53 7.59 16.29 9.71
N GLU A 54 8.31 16.85 10.69
CA GLU A 54 9.09 18.06 10.51
C GLU A 54 10.24 17.86 9.52
N ARG A 55 10.90 16.69 9.53
CA ARG A 55 11.92 16.32 8.53
C ARG A 55 11.33 16.05 7.15
N SER A 56 10.12 15.52 7.05
CA SER A 56 9.45 15.29 5.77
C SER A 56 8.91 16.55 5.12
N SER A 57 8.87 17.67 5.84
CA SER A 57 8.61 19.00 5.26
C SER A 57 9.81 19.54 4.45
N GLU A 58 10.98 18.93 4.55
CA GLU A 58 12.03 19.11 3.55
C GLU A 58 11.51 18.54 2.23
N ILE A 59 11.27 19.44 1.28
CA ILE A 59 10.88 19.11 -0.09
C ILE A 59 11.93 18.12 -0.62
N LYS A 60 11.59 16.83 -0.66
CA LYS A 60 12.41 15.85 -1.34
C LYS A 60 12.38 16.20 -2.81
N PHE A 61 13.45 16.78 -3.31
CA PHE A 61 13.66 16.91 -4.75
C PHE A 61 13.89 15.51 -5.29
N TYR A 62 12.86 14.97 -5.95
CA TYR A 62 13.01 13.72 -6.69
C TYR A 62 14.00 13.93 -7.82
N THR A 63 14.93 13.00 -7.99
CA THR A 63 15.77 12.96 -9.18
C THR A 63 14.90 12.64 -10.40
N LEU A 64 15.37 12.99 -11.61
CA LEU A 64 14.64 12.65 -12.86
C LEU A 64 14.33 11.15 -12.94
N ASN A 65 15.25 10.30 -12.49
CA ASN A 65 15.08 8.84 -12.48
C ASN A 65 13.94 8.42 -11.51
N GLU A 66 13.83 9.03 -10.34
CA GLU A 66 12.75 8.75 -9.38
C GLU A 66 11.39 9.15 -9.94
N VAL A 67 11.30 10.29 -10.64
CA VAL A 67 10.06 10.73 -11.31
C VAL A 67 9.65 9.74 -12.41
N GLU A 68 10.61 9.23 -13.18
CA GLU A 68 10.34 8.21 -14.20
C GLU A 68 9.85 6.91 -13.58
N GLU A 69 10.44 6.47 -12.49
CA GLU A 69 10.00 5.25 -11.77
C GLU A 69 8.59 5.39 -11.19
N VAL A 70 8.25 6.54 -10.60
CA VAL A 70 6.90 6.84 -10.12
C VAL A 70 5.89 6.79 -11.27
N ASN A 71 6.21 7.43 -12.40
CA ASN A 71 5.35 7.42 -13.58
C ASN A 71 5.16 6.01 -14.14
N ARG A 72 6.23 5.22 -14.17
CA ARG A 72 6.20 3.84 -14.63
C ARG A 72 5.36 2.95 -13.70
N ALA A 73 5.54 3.08 -12.40
CA ALA A 73 4.74 2.35 -11.41
C ALA A 73 3.25 2.69 -11.55
N ASN A 74 2.91 3.98 -11.65
CA ASN A 74 1.54 4.44 -11.83
C ASN A 74 0.90 3.88 -13.12
N ALA A 75 1.65 3.85 -14.23
CA ALA A 75 1.17 3.28 -15.49
C ALA A 75 0.91 1.77 -15.36
N LEU A 76 1.81 1.02 -14.71
CA LEU A 76 1.65 -0.41 -14.48
C LEU A 76 0.45 -0.72 -13.58
N VAL A 77 0.28 0.02 -12.49
CA VAL A 77 -0.88 -0.12 -11.61
C VAL A 77 -2.18 0.13 -12.36
N LYS A 78 -2.23 1.17 -13.20
CA LYS A 78 -3.41 1.47 -14.00
C LYS A 78 -3.79 0.31 -14.93
N VAL A 79 -2.84 -0.28 -15.64
CA VAL A 79 -3.09 -1.41 -16.53
C VAL A 79 -3.52 -2.66 -15.75
N ALA A 80 -2.95 -2.90 -14.57
CA ALA A 80 -3.37 -3.98 -13.70
C ALA A 80 -4.82 -3.80 -13.23
N MET A 81 -5.21 -2.58 -12.84
CA MET A 81 -6.57 -2.24 -12.45
C MET A 81 -7.57 -2.36 -13.61
N GLU A 82 -7.19 -1.98 -14.82
CA GLU A 82 -8.01 -2.16 -16.02
C GLU A 82 -8.25 -3.65 -16.31
N SER A 83 -7.23 -4.49 -16.13
CA SER A 83 -7.35 -5.95 -16.25
C SER A 83 -8.29 -6.53 -15.19
N GLU A 84 -8.19 -6.07 -13.95
CA GLU A 84 -9.09 -6.44 -12.86
C GLU A 84 -10.54 -6.01 -13.15
N ALA A 85 -10.75 -4.77 -13.58
CA ALA A 85 -12.07 -4.23 -13.91
C ALA A 85 -12.73 -4.97 -15.08
N SER A 86 -11.94 -5.50 -16.02
CA SER A 86 -12.42 -6.34 -17.13
C SER A 86 -12.71 -7.78 -16.72
N GLY A 87 -12.44 -8.16 -15.48
CA GLY A 87 -12.61 -9.53 -14.96
C GLY A 87 -11.45 -10.48 -15.29
N ASP A 88 -10.36 -9.99 -15.90
CA ASP A 88 -9.15 -10.77 -16.13
C ASP A 88 -8.26 -10.79 -14.88
N PHE A 89 -8.77 -11.46 -13.84
CA PHE A 89 -8.07 -11.56 -12.56
C PHE A 89 -6.72 -12.27 -12.67
N ARG A 90 -6.54 -13.22 -13.60
CA ARG A 90 -5.26 -13.89 -13.78
C ARG A 90 -4.18 -12.94 -14.25
N LYS A 91 -4.50 -12.11 -15.21
CA LYS A 91 -3.59 -11.08 -15.71
C LYS A 91 -3.33 -10.02 -14.64
N ALA A 92 -4.39 -9.55 -13.98
CA ALA A 92 -4.28 -8.55 -12.92
C ALA A 92 -3.35 -9.03 -11.79
N MET A 93 -3.53 -10.27 -11.27
CA MET A 93 -2.68 -10.78 -10.19
C MET A 93 -1.22 -10.96 -10.60
N THR A 94 -0.95 -11.36 -11.84
CA THR A 94 0.42 -11.44 -12.37
C THR A 94 1.06 -10.06 -12.38
N MET A 95 0.34 -9.07 -12.91
CA MET A 95 0.83 -7.69 -12.97
C MET A 95 1.04 -7.08 -11.58
N TYR A 96 0.12 -7.30 -10.64
CA TYR A 96 0.30 -6.82 -9.27
C TYR A 96 1.52 -7.47 -8.61
N GLN A 97 1.73 -8.78 -8.80
CA GLN A 97 2.92 -9.44 -8.27
C GLN A 97 4.21 -8.93 -8.90
N ASP A 98 4.22 -8.66 -10.19
CA ASP A 98 5.39 -8.09 -10.89
C ASP A 98 5.71 -6.68 -10.37
N ILE A 99 4.68 -5.87 -10.08
CA ILE A 99 4.85 -4.55 -9.47
C ILE A 99 5.41 -4.69 -8.05
N ILE A 100 4.87 -5.60 -7.23
CA ILE A 100 5.35 -5.89 -5.88
C ILE A 100 6.83 -6.30 -5.93
N ASN A 101 7.17 -7.27 -6.78
CA ASN A 101 8.55 -7.76 -6.90
C ASN A 101 9.53 -6.67 -7.33
N ARG A 102 9.07 -5.73 -8.14
CA ARG A 102 9.91 -4.64 -8.65
C ARG A 102 10.10 -3.50 -7.65
N PHE A 103 9.05 -3.13 -6.93
CA PHE A 103 9.02 -1.94 -6.09
C PHE A 103 8.90 -2.26 -4.59
N SER A 104 9.18 -3.48 -4.19
CA SER A 104 9.28 -3.88 -2.80
C SER A 104 10.47 -3.19 -2.11
N ILE A 105 10.28 -2.79 -0.86
CA ILE A 105 11.33 -2.15 -0.04
C ILE A 105 12.54 -3.08 0.12
N ALA A 106 12.30 -4.40 0.16
CA ALA A 106 13.37 -5.41 0.27
C ALA A 106 14.40 -5.36 -0.89
N ASN A 107 14.14 -4.63 -1.97
CA ASN A 107 15.02 -4.55 -3.14
C ASN A 107 15.96 -3.33 -3.14
N ASP A 108 16.16 -2.65 -2.02
CA ASP A 108 17.03 -1.45 -1.88
C ASP A 108 16.65 -0.27 -2.81
N HIS A 109 15.44 -0.29 -3.35
CA HIS A 109 14.92 0.80 -4.15
C HIS A 109 14.27 1.87 -3.28
N ASN A 110 14.38 3.12 -3.71
CA ASN A 110 13.62 4.20 -3.10
C ASN A 110 12.13 3.84 -3.11
N GLU A 111 11.45 4.07 -1.99
CA GLU A 111 10.04 3.80 -1.84
C GLU A 111 9.22 4.54 -2.89
N VAL A 112 8.67 3.83 -3.86
CA VAL A 112 7.82 4.41 -4.89
C VAL A 112 6.40 4.53 -4.36
N LEU A 113 5.92 5.77 -4.30
CA LEU A 113 4.61 6.08 -3.76
C LEU A 113 3.55 6.12 -4.87
N TYR A 114 2.39 5.53 -4.58
CA TYR A 114 1.19 5.57 -5.41
C TYR A 114 0.15 6.49 -4.80
N ARG A 115 -0.41 7.39 -5.61
CA ARG A 115 -1.46 8.31 -5.16
C ARG A 115 -2.82 7.62 -5.16
N VAL A 116 -3.37 7.35 -4.00
CA VAL A 116 -4.63 6.62 -3.83
C VAL A 116 -5.86 7.50 -3.98
N SER A 117 -5.76 8.79 -3.68
CA SER A 117 -6.91 9.69 -3.70
C SER A 117 -6.58 11.07 -4.25
N SER A 118 -7.62 11.79 -4.70
CA SER A 118 -7.52 13.21 -5.10
C SER A 118 -7.07 14.12 -3.96
N PHE A 119 -7.25 13.68 -2.71
CA PHE A 119 -6.85 14.43 -1.51
C PHE A 119 -5.36 14.29 -1.15
N GLY A 120 -4.55 13.69 -2.01
CA GLY A 120 -3.11 13.61 -1.81
C GLY A 120 -2.66 12.51 -0.83
N VAL A 121 -3.45 11.46 -0.64
CA VAL A 121 -3.01 10.29 0.10
C VAL A 121 -2.09 9.45 -0.78
N PHE A 122 -0.88 9.22 -0.31
CA PHE A 122 0.13 8.40 -0.98
C PHE A 122 0.41 7.17 -0.15
N VAL A 123 0.60 6.05 -0.82
CA VAL A 123 0.97 4.77 -0.20
C VAL A 123 2.07 4.10 -1.02
N PRO A 124 2.93 3.27 -0.42
CA PRO A 124 3.88 2.47 -1.17
C PRO A 124 3.18 1.63 -2.24
N VAL A 125 3.67 1.70 -3.46
CA VAL A 125 3.02 1.03 -4.60
C VAL A 125 2.93 -0.48 -4.41
N ALA A 126 3.96 -1.10 -3.82
CA ALA A 126 3.96 -2.53 -3.53
C ALA A 126 2.86 -2.89 -2.51
N GLN A 127 2.73 -2.12 -1.43
CA GLN A 127 1.68 -2.32 -0.43
C GLN A 127 0.28 -2.09 -1.02
N TYR A 128 0.12 -1.09 -1.89
CA TYR A 128 -1.13 -0.88 -2.61
C TYR A 128 -1.52 -2.14 -3.41
N CYS A 129 -0.59 -2.69 -4.19
CA CYS A 129 -0.81 -3.89 -4.99
C CYS A 129 -1.14 -5.12 -4.11
N GLN A 130 -0.46 -5.29 -2.98
CA GLN A 130 -0.76 -6.38 -2.04
C GLN A 130 -2.18 -6.30 -1.49
N ARG A 131 -2.64 -5.09 -1.14
CA ARG A 131 -4.02 -4.88 -0.67
C ARG A 131 -5.04 -5.16 -1.77
N ARG A 132 -4.73 -4.83 -3.03
CA ARG A 132 -5.59 -5.21 -4.16
C ARG A 132 -5.74 -6.73 -4.25
N LEU A 133 -4.64 -7.48 -4.16
CA LEU A 133 -4.65 -8.95 -4.16
C LEU A 133 -5.47 -9.53 -3.01
N LEU A 134 -5.33 -8.99 -1.79
CA LEU A 134 -6.08 -9.44 -0.61
C LEU A 134 -7.59 -9.19 -0.74
N ASN A 135 -8.00 -8.17 -1.50
CA ASN A 135 -9.40 -7.84 -1.75
C ASN A 135 -10.03 -8.58 -2.94
N PHE A 136 -9.29 -9.47 -3.59
CA PHE A 136 -9.86 -10.27 -4.67
C PHE A 136 -10.96 -11.21 -4.16
N PRO A 137 -11.93 -11.55 -5.00
CA PRO A 137 -12.87 -12.61 -4.69
C PRO A 137 -12.13 -13.87 -4.24
N LYS A 138 -12.70 -14.58 -3.25
CA LYS A 138 -12.05 -15.71 -2.59
C LYS A 138 -11.46 -16.72 -3.58
N GLU A 139 -12.19 -17.06 -4.65
CA GLU A 139 -11.74 -18.04 -5.66
C GLU A 139 -10.44 -17.59 -6.35
N HIS A 140 -10.30 -16.30 -6.64
CA HIS A 140 -9.12 -15.75 -7.29
C HIS A 140 -7.96 -15.61 -6.32
N LEU A 141 -8.22 -15.26 -5.07
CA LEU A 141 -7.20 -15.24 -4.03
C LEU A 141 -6.68 -16.65 -3.74
N ASP A 142 -7.56 -17.64 -3.64
CA ASP A 142 -7.16 -19.06 -3.45
C ASP A 142 -6.32 -19.55 -4.63
N PHE A 143 -6.68 -19.17 -5.85
CA PHE A 143 -5.86 -19.46 -7.04
C PHE A 143 -4.49 -18.77 -6.99
N PHE A 144 -4.43 -17.51 -6.63
CA PHE A 144 -3.17 -16.78 -6.44
C PHE A 144 -2.28 -17.49 -5.40
N ARG A 145 -2.85 -17.89 -4.27
CA ARG A 145 -2.16 -18.64 -3.22
C ARG A 145 -1.60 -19.96 -3.73
N THR A 146 -2.38 -20.69 -4.51
CA THR A 146 -1.89 -21.95 -5.12
C THR A 146 -0.62 -21.74 -5.95
N LEU A 147 -0.49 -20.57 -6.61
CA LEU A 147 0.67 -20.23 -7.42
C LEU A 147 1.87 -19.73 -6.60
N ARG A 148 1.63 -18.97 -5.53
CA ARG A 148 2.67 -18.24 -4.80
C ARG A 148 3.01 -18.78 -3.42
N ASP A 149 2.14 -19.59 -2.84
CA ASP A 149 2.42 -20.24 -1.55
C ASP A 149 3.69 -21.12 -1.56
N PRO A 150 4.05 -21.84 -2.64
CA PRO A 150 5.30 -22.60 -2.64
C PRO A 150 6.53 -21.74 -2.40
N GLU A 151 6.65 -20.60 -3.12
CA GLU A 151 7.78 -19.65 -2.97
C GLU A 151 7.79 -19.03 -1.56
N ALA A 152 6.62 -18.56 -1.11
CA ALA A 152 6.47 -17.96 0.22
C ALA A 152 6.76 -18.98 1.34
N LYS A 153 6.43 -20.25 1.12
CA LYS A 153 6.70 -21.34 2.07
C LYS A 153 8.20 -21.59 2.23
N GLU A 154 8.93 -21.65 1.13
CA GLU A 154 10.38 -21.87 1.18
C GLU A 154 11.07 -20.78 2.01
N LEU A 155 10.72 -19.50 1.75
CA LEU A 155 11.21 -18.36 2.53
C LEU A 155 10.79 -18.43 4.01
N PHE A 156 9.54 -18.85 4.27
CA PHE A 156 9.03 -18.97 5.62
C PHE A 156 9.75 -20.07 6.40
N ASP A 157 9.95 -21.24 5.80
CA ASP A 157 10.66 -22.36 6.42
C ASP A 157 12.13 -21.99 6.71
N GLU A 158 12.75 -21.20 5.81
CA GLU A 158 14.09 -20.66 6.01
C GLU A 158 14.11 -19.61 7.14
N ALA A 159 13.13 -18.71 7.17
CA ALA A 159 12.98 -17.70 8.22
C ALA A 159 12.85 -18.35 9.60
N VAL A 160 12.02 -19.37 9.71
CA VAL A 160 11.85 -20.16 10.96
C VAL A 160 13.15 -20.85 11.35
N LYS A 161 13.83 -21.50 10.41
CA LYS A 161 15.09 -22.22 10.66
C LYS A 161 16.22 -21.30 11.14
N LYS A 162 16.29 -20.08 10.58
CA LYS A 162 17.33 -19.09 10.90
C LYS A 162 16.93 -18.13 12.01
N TYR A 163 15.70 -18.16 12.47
CA TYR A 163 15.12 -17.14 13.36
C TYR A 163 15.33 -15.71 12.82
N SER A 164 15.21 -15.54 11.49
CA SER A 164 15.48 -14.27 10.83
C SER A 164 14.23 -13.42 10.67
N LEU A 165 14.19 -12.29 11.38
CA LEU A 165 13.11 -11.30 11.23
C LEU A 165 13.15 -10.62 9.87
N GLU A 166 14.32 -10.49 9.27
CA GLU A 166 14.50 -9.93 7.93
C GLU A 166 13.78 -10.77 6.88
N LEU A 167 13.89 -12.11 6.95
CA LEU A 167 13.18 -13.00 6.02
C LEU A 167 11.66 -12.96 6.25
N PHE A 168 11.18 -12.87 7.49
CA PHE A 168 9.76 -12.65 7.75
C PHE A 168 9.28 -11.32 7.19
N SER A 169 10.07 -10.26 7.32
CA SER A 169 9.77 -8.95 6.73
C SER A 169 9.72 -9.02 5.20
N GLU A 170 10.65 -9.73 4.57
CA GLU A 170 10.64 -9.94 3.12
C GLU A 170 9.37 -10.68 2.65
N ILE A 171 8.88 -11.67 3.41
CA ILE A 171 7.61 -12.35 3.10
C ILE A 171 6.44 -11.36 3.18
N VAL A 172 6.41 -10.51 4.19
CA VAL A 172 5.38 -9.47 4.31
C VAL A 172 5.47 -8.48 3.15
N ASP A 173 6.66 -8.09 2.75
CA ASP A 173 6.88 -7.12 1.67
C ASP A 173 6.54 -7.67 0.27
N LYS A 174 6.75 -8.96 0.02
CA LYS A 174 6.58 -9.55 -1.31
C LYS A 174 5.38 -10.50 -1.43
N TYR A 175 5.00 -11.16 -0.35
CA TYR A 175 4.05 -12.27 -0.35
C TYR A 175 2.94 -12.14 0.70
N LEU A 176 2.57 -10.92 1.10
CA LEU A 176 1.54 -10.68 2.12
C LEU A 176 0.21 -11.37 1.80
N ALA A 177 -0.20 -11.40 0.53
CA ALA A 177 -1.46 -11.99 0.10
C ALA A 177 -1.45 -13.54 0.09
N THR A 178 -0.30 -14.16 0.35
CA THR A 178 -0.18 -15.62 0.50
C THR A 178 -0.62 -16.09 1.90
N THR A 179 -0.75 -17.41 2.06
CA THR A 179 -1.02 -18.02 3.37
C THR A 179 0.08 -17.73 4.40
N TYR A 180 1.30 -17.47 3.96
CA TYR A 180 2.46 -17.23 4.83
C TYR A 180 2.64 -15.76 5.23
N GLY A 181 2.04 -14.82 4.49
CA GLY A 181 2.11 -13.39 4.83
C GLY A 181 1.53 -13.07 6.20
N GLY A 182 0.31 -13.54 6.47
CA GLY A 182 -0.33 -13.35 7.78
C GLY A 182 0.40 -14.04 8.92
N LYS A 183 0.98 -15.23 8.67
CA LYS A 183 1.82 -15.93 9.66
C LYS A 183 3.10 -15.17 9.96
N SER A 184 3.73 -14.61 8.94
CA SER A 184 4.95 -13.78 9.11
C SER A 184 4.66 -12.51 9.90
N LEU A 185 3.53 -11.86 9.66
CA LEU A 185 3.08 -10.72 10.47
C LEU A 185 2.91 -11.10 11.94
N MET A 186 2.35 -12.29 12.23
CA MET A 186 2.20 -12.77 13.60
C MET A 186 3.56 -12.94 14.28
N PHE A 187 4.54 -13.56 13.61
CA PHE A 187 5.91 -13.70 14.13
C PHE A 187 6.60 -12.36 14.38
N LEU A 188 6.47 -11.41 13.44
CA LEU A 188 7.04 -10.08 13.60
C LEU A 188 6.38 -9.32 14.76
N GLY A 189 5.06 -9.44 14.88
CA GLY A 189 4.31 -8.85 15.98
C GLY A 189 4.71 -9.41 17.34
N ASP A 190 4.84 -10.73 17.44
CA ASP A 190 5.29 -11.39 18.67
C ASP A 190 6.72 -10.99 19.04
N ALA A 191 7.63 -10.98 18.07
CA ALA A 191 9.00 -10.55 18.29
C ALA A 191 9.12 -9.06 18.72
N ALA A 192 8.27 -8.21 18.19
CA ALA A 192 8.19 -6.80 18.60
C ALA A 192 7.63 -6.67 20.03
N LEU A 193 6.59 -7.46 20.34
CA LEU A 193 5.98 -7.51 21.68
C LEU A 193 6.98 -7.96 22.75
N ASP A 194 7.74 -9.04 22.48
CA ASP A 194 8.76 -9.57 23.37
C ASP A 194 9.88 -8.56 23.66
N ARG A 195 10.17 -7.69 22.70
CA ARG A 195 11.13 -6.58 22.85
C ARG A 195 10.57 -5.34 23.56
N GLY A 196 9.27 -5.35 23.89
CA GLY A 196 8.57 -4.19 24.44
C GLY A 196 8.28 -3.08 23.44
N ASN A 197 8.44 -3.35 22.15
CA ASN A 197 8.09 -2.40 21.08
C ASN A 197 6.59 -2.51 20.77
N TYR A 198 5.77 -2.02 21.70
CA TYR A 198 4.31 -2.14 21.61
C TYR A 198 3.69 -1.45 20.40
N LEU A 199 4.30 -0.35 19.94
CA LEU A 199 3.79 0.36 18.76
C LEU A 199 3.94 -0.51 17.51
N GLN A 200 5.12 -1.03 17.26
CA GLN A 200 5.39 -1.88 16.10
C GLN A 200 4.60 -3.20 16.16
N ALA A 201 4.49 -3.81 17.35
CA ALA A 201 3.67 -5.00 17.56
C ALA A 201 2.20 -4.72 17.19
N LEU A 202 1.66 -3.60 17.67
CA LEU A 202 0.29 -3.17 17.39
C LEU A 202 0.04 -2.98 15.88
N GLU A 203 0.99 -2.40 15.17
CA GLU A 203 0.90 -2.22 13.72
C GLU A 203 0.79 -3.57 12.99
N TYR A 204 1.65 -4.52 13.30
CA TYR A 204 1.60 -5.86 12.70
C TYR A 204 0.28 -6.57 12.99
N PHE A 205 -0.18 -6.55 14.23
CA PHE A 205 -1.44 -7.19 14.63
C PHE A 205 -2.66 -6.51 13.98
N LYS A 206 -2.67 -5.18 13.86
CA LYS A 206 -3.75 -4.45 13.19
C LYS A 206 -3.81 -4.78 11.69
N ILE A 207 -2.68 -4.95 11.02
CA ILE A 207 -2.66 -5.40 9.62
C ILE A 207 -3.34 -6.77 9.49
N ILE A 208 -3.09 -7.70 10.42
CA ILE A 208 -3.76 -9.02 10.41
C ILE A 208 -5.27 -8.84 10.58
N LEU A 209 -5.71 -8.06 11.58
CA LEU A 209 -7.13 -7.86 11.88
C LEU A 209 -7.90 -7.19 10.73
N GLU A 210 -7.25 -6.26 10.03
CA GLU A 210 -7.92 -5.38 9.06
C GLU A 210 -7.86 -5.91 7.63
N PHE A 211 -6.79 -6.61 7.26
CA PHE A 211 -6.51 -6.92 5.87
C PHE A 211 -6.40 -8.41 5.56
N ILE A 212 -6.04 -9.25 6.54
CA ILE A 212 -5.86 -10.68 6.28
C ILE A 212 -7.20 -11.41 6.38
N PRO A 213 -7.67 -12.07 5.30
CA PRO A 213 -8.97 -12.73 5.30
C PRO A 213 -8.99 -14.08 6.04
N ASP A 214 -7.84 -14.52 6.56
CA ASP A 214 -7.66 -15.84 7.14
C ASP A 214 -8.23 -15.91 8.57
N LYS A 215 -9.44 -16.41 8.70
CA LYS A 215 -10.15 -16.52 9.99
C LYS A 215 -9.37 -17.29 11.06
N ASN A 216 -8.49 -18.19 10.67
CA ASN A 216 -7.66 -18.98 11.59
C ASN A 216 -6.64 -18.13 12.35
N LEU A 217 -6.30 -16.93 11.83
CA LEU A 217 -5.41 -15.98 12.50
C LEU A 217 -6.18 -15.03 13.43
N LEU A 218 -7.49 -14.88 13.24
CA LEU A 218 -8.36 -14.01 14.05
C LEU A 218 -8.73 -14.70 15.35
N THR A 219 -7.76 -14.97 16.19
CA THR A 219 -7.94 -15.68 17.46
C THR A 219 -8.20 -14.71 18.62
N PRO A 220 -8.84 -15.16 19.72
CA PRO A 220 -8.93 -14.36 20.93
C PRO A 220 -7.57 -13.92 21.47
N GLU A 221 -6.53 -14.74 21.26
CA GLU A 221 -5.15 -14.39 21.63
C GLU A 221 -4.63 -13.16 20.89
N LEU A 222 -4.90 -13.06 19.58
CA LEU A 222 -4.52 -11.89 18.79
C LEU A 222 -5.20 -10.63 19.35
N HIS A 223 -6.49 -10.70 19.67
CA HIS A 223 -7.20 -9.57 20.28
C HIS A 223 -6.62 -9.15 21.63
N LEU A 224 -6.22 -10.13 22.46
CA LEU A 224 -5.55 -9.84 23.73
C LEU A 224 -4.18 -9.18 23.53
N LYS A 225 -3.40 -9.61 22.54
CA LYS A 225 -2.11 -8.98 22.19
C LYS A 225 -2.33 -7.52 21.75
N VAL A 226 -3.33 -7.24 20.94
CA VAL A 226 -3.70 -5.88 20.54
C VAL A 226 -4.07 -5.03 21.75
N GLN A 227 -4.96 -5.52 22.62
CA GLN A 227 -5.38 -4.81 23.84
C GLN A 227 -4.20 -4.55 24.79
N LEU A 228 -3.27 -5.50 24.90
CA LEU A 228 -2.04 -5.33 25.69
C LEU A 228 -1.19 -4.17 25.14
N CYS A 229 -0.98 -4.15 23.82
CA CYS A 229 -0.23 -3.08 23.17
C CYS A 229 -0.94 -1.71 23.34
N GLU A 230 -2.23 -1.63 23.09
CA GLU A 230 -3.02 -0.40 23.26
C GLU A 230 -2.94 0.13 24.71
N LYS A 231 -3.07 -0.75 25.68
CA LYS A 231 -2.94 -0.40 27.12
C LYS A 231 -1.56 0.09 27.45
N ALA A 232 -0.50 -0.57 26.94
CA ALA A 232 0.89 -0.17 27.18
C ALA A 232 1.22 1.22 26.57
N LEU A 233 0.54 1.56 25.46
CA LEU A 233 0.65 2.86 24.78
C LEU A 233 -0.28 3.95 25.38
N GLY A 234 -1.06 3.63 26.42
CA GLY A 234 -2.01 4.56 27.01
C GLY A 234 -3.22 4.89 26.13
N GLN A 235 -3.52 4.03 25.15
CA GLN A 235 -4.67 4.19 24.26
C GLN A 235 -5.93 3.61 24.89
N THR A 236 -7.11 4.15 24.51
CA THR A 236 -8.38 3.52 24.87
C THR A 236 -8.50 2.18 24.17
N VAL A 237 -8.70 1.12 24.97
CA VAL A 237 -8.81 -0.24 24.46
C VAL A 237 -10.01 -0.34 23.52
N SER A 238 -9.79 -0.80 22.31
CA SER A 238 -10.86 -1.09 21.34
C SER A 238 -11.66 -2.30 21.85
N THR A 239 -12.94 -2.11 22.16
CA THR A 239 -13.87 -3.19 22.59
C THR A 239 -14.47 -3.88 21.37
#